data_e2fb32a942a0a7e5c95ba06199149e30
#
_entry.id   e2fb32a942a0a7e5c95ba06199149e30
#
_cell.length_a   1.000
_cell.length_b   1.000
_cell.length_c   1.000
_cell.angle_alpha   90.00
_cell.angle_beta   90.00
_cell.angle_gamma   90.00
#
_symmetry.space_group_name_H-M   'P 1'
#
loop_
_entity.id
_entity.type
_entity.pdbx_description
1 polymer ?
#
loop_
_entity_poly.entity_id
_entity_poly.type
_entity_poly.pdbx_seq_one_letter_code
_entity_poly.pdbx_strand_id
1 'polypeptide(L)' 'MPCLGILGGGQLARMLALKAHEMGVPVRVFCQSENEPAALVTSKPFIGQLDSAKDLREFLKSVDIATF' A
#
# COMPACT_ATOMS: atom_id res chain seq x y z
N MET A 1 -15.28 -4.71 -5.67
CA MET A 1 -14.85 -4.64 -4.26
C MET A 1 -13.92 -3.45 -4.07
N PRO A 2 -14.09 -2.68 -2.99
CA PRO A 2 -13.23 -1.51 -2.79
C PRO A 2 -11.77 -1.93 -2.54
N CYS A 3 -10.85 -1.11 -3.02
CA CYS A 3 -9.42 -1.34 -2.85
C CYS A 3 -8.92 -0.60 -1.62
N LEU A 4 -8.24 -1.31 -0.74
CA LEU A 4 -7.65 -0.74 0.46
C LEU A 4 -6.24 -0.25 0.17
N GLY A 5 -5.96 1.00 0.50
CA GLY A 5 -4.62 1.55 0.40
C GLY A 5 -3.95 1.59 1.75
N ILE A 6 -2.70 1.17 1.83
CA ILE A 6 -1.92 1.20 3.06
C ILE A 6 -0.72 2.12 2.83
N LEU A 7 -0.61 3.16 3.65
CA LEU A 7 0.51 4.09 3.58
C LEU A 7 1.64 3.59 4.47
N GLY A 8 2.75 3.21 3.84
CA GLY A 8 3.90 2.68 4.54
C GLY A 8 4.28 1.30 4.04
N GLY A 9 5.55 0.95 4.15
CA GLY A 9 6.09 -0.30 3.63
C GLY A 9 6.70 -1.22 4.67
N GLY A 10 6.56 -0.92 5.96
CA GLY A 10 7.19 -1.69 7.02
C GLY A 10 6.45 -2.97 7.38
N GLN A 11 6.85 -3.58 8.50
CA GLN A 11 6.29 -4.87 8.92
C GLN A 11 4.80 -4.80 9.23
N LEU A 12 4.32 -3.72 9.83
CA LEU A 12 2.89 -3.61 10.12
C LEU A 12 2.08 -3.54 8.82
N ALA A 13 2.56 -2.78 7.84
CA ALA A 13 1.89 -2.72 6.54
C ALA A 13 1.90 -4.08 5.86
N ARG A 14 3.01 -4.83 5.98
CA ARG A 14 3.10 -6.18 5.45
C ARG A 14 2.05 -7.10 6.08
N MET A 15 1.90 -7.05 7.39
CA MET A 15 0.92 -7.86 8.10
C MET A 15 -0.51 -7.52 7.67
N LEU A 16 -0.80 -6.23 7.51
CA LEU A 16 -2.12 -5.79 7.07
C LEU A 16 -2.41 -6.26 5.64
N ALA A 17 -1.41 -6.17 4.76
CA ALA A 17 -1.56 -6.62 3.38
C ALA A 17 -1.83 -8.12 3.31
N LEU A 18 -1.09 -8.91 4.09
CA LEU A 18 -1.31 -10.35 4.13
C LEU A 18 -2.70 -10.71 4.65
N LYS A 19 -3.16 -10.00 5.68
CA LYS A 19 -4.49 -10.23 6.22
C LYS A 19 -5.58 -9.87 5.21
N ALA A 20 -5.39 -8.77 4.49
CA ALA A 20 -6.33 -8.37 3.44
C ALA A 20 -6.41 -9.43 2.34
N HIS A 21 -5.26 -10.01 1.96
CA HIS A 21 -5.25 -11.09 0.96
C HIS A 21 -6.03 -12.31 1.44
N GLU A 22 -5.88 -12.68 2.71
CA GLU A 22 -6.65 -13.79 3.29
C GLU A 22 -8.15 -13.55 3.20
N MET A 23 -8.56 -12.29 3.36
CA MET A 23 -9.97 -11.91 3.34
C MET A 23 -10.50 -11.65 1.94
N GLY A 24 -9.65 -11.75 0.92
CA GLY A 24 -10.04 -11.48 -0.45
C GLY A 24 -10.23 -10.00 -0.76
N VAL A 25 -9.64 -9.12 0.02
CA VAL A 25 -9.75 -7.67 -0.17
C VAL A 25 -8.59 -7.18 -1.04
N PRO A 26 -8.87 -6.50 -2.17
CA PRO A 26 -7.79 -5.89 -2.96
C PRO A 26 -7.05 -4.84 -2.14
N VAL A 27 -5.72 -4.85 -2.22
CA VAL A 27 -4.90 -3.94 -1.42
C VAL A 27 -3.78 -3.38 -2.27
N ARG A 28 -3.46 -2.10 -2.05
CA ARG A 28 -2.27 -1.45 -2.59
C ARG A 28 -1.48 -0.86 -1.45
N VAL A 29 -0.16 -0.90 -1.56
CA VAL A 29 0.73 -0.40 -0.53
C VAL A 29 1.59 0.72 -1.10
N PHE A 30 1.70 1.83 -0.37
CA PHE A 30 2.58 2.92 -0.72
C PHE A 30 3.90 2.70 -0.01
N CYS A 31 4.96 2.48 -0.78
CA CYS A 31 6.30 2.19 -0.28
C CYS A 31 7.29 3.21 -0.79
N GLN A 32 8.36 3.42 -0.05
CA GLN A 32 9.45 4.28 -0.51
C GLN A 32 10.50 3.50 -1.30
N SER A 33 10.51 2.19 -1.17
CA SER A 33 11.48 1.32 -1.84
C SER A 33 10.84 -0.03 -2.15
N GLU A 34 11.25 -0.64 -3.26
CA GLU A 34 10.82 -1.99 -3.63
C GLU A 34 11.29 -3.06 -2.64
N ASN A 35 12.28 -2.73 -1.81
CA ASN A 35 12.84 -3.68 -0.86
C ASN A 35 12.16 -3.65 0.51
N GLU A 36 11.16 -2.81 0.70
CA GLU A 36 10.45 -2.77 1.96
C GLU A 36 9.59 -4.02 2.15
N PRO A 37 9.37 -4.46 3.41
CA PRO A 37 8.64 -5.71 3.66
C PRO A 37 7.27 -5.80 3.01
N ALA A 38 6.49 -4.72 3.03
CA ALA A 38 5.16 -4.74 2.43
C ALA A 38 5.22 -4.81 0.90
N ALA A 39 6.26 -4.23 0.29
CA ALA A 39 6.41 -4.28 -1.16
C ALA A 39 6.65 -5.70 -1.66
N LEU A 40 7.26 -6.54 -0.83
CA LEU A 40 7.59 -7.91 -1.19
C LEU A 40 6.37 -8.83 -1.22
N VAL A 41 5.26 -8.45 -0.59
CA VAL A 41 4.06 -9.28 -0.52
C VAL A 41 2.92 -8.76 -1.39
N THR A 42 3.15 -7.70 -2.14
CA THR A 42 2.14 -7.17 -3.08
C THR A 42 2.68 -7.27 -4.50
N SER A 43 1.79 -7.51 -5.45
CA SER A 43 2.21 -7.65 -6.84
C SER A 43 2.57 -6.32 -7.50
N LYS A 44 1.96 -5.23 -7.05
CA LYS A 44 2.18 -3.90 -7.62
C LYS A 44 2.25 -2.84 -6.53
N PRO A 45 3.37 -2.78 -5.80
CA PRO A 45 3.52 -1.71 -4.82
C PRO A 45 3.63 -0.36 -5.51
N PHE A 46 3.06 0.68 -4.90
CA PHE A 46 3.25 2.04 -5.38
C PHE A 46 4.51 2.59 -4.74
N ILE A 47 5.50 2.91 -5.55
CA ILE A 47 6.78 3.43 -5.05
C ILE A 47 6.77 4.94 -5.19
N GLY A 48 6.94 5.64 -4.08
CA GLY A 48 6.93 7.09 -4.05
C GLY A 48 7.49 7.64 -2.75
N GLN A 49 7.40 8.95 -2.58
CA GLN A 49 7.91 9.65 -1.40
C GLN A 49 6.76 10.16 -0.56
N LEU A 50 6.80 9.90 0.75
CA LEU A 50 5.74 10.36 1.65
C LEU A 50 5.69 11.88 1.79
N ASP A 51 6.79 12.57 1.51
CA ASP A 51 6.83 14.03 1.54
C ASP A 51 6.42 14.66 0.20
N SER A 52 6.08 13.86 -0.80
CA SER A 52 5.62 14.35 -2.09
C SER A 52 4.10 14.37 -2.13
N ALA A 53 3.52 15.56 -2.16
CA ALA A 53 2.06 15.69 -2.28
C ALA A 53 1.53 15.09 -3.58
N LYS A 54 2.32 15.17 -4.65
CA LYS A 54 1.94 14.59 -5.93
C LYS A 54 1.83 13.08 -5.85
N ASP A 55 2.85 12.42 -5.25
CA ASP A 55 2.85 10.96 -5.14
C ASP A 55 1.70 10.48 -4.27
N LEU A 56 1.47 11.14 -3.13
CA LEU A 56 0.35 10.79 -2.25
C LEU A 56 -0.98 10.94 -2.96
N ARG A 57 -1.14 12.01 -3.71
CA ARG A 57 -2.40 12.27 -4.41
C ARG A 57 -2.67 11.20 -5.46
N GLU A 58 -1.65 10.80 -6.21
CA GLU A 58 -1.80 9.76 -7.22
C GLU A 58 -2.13 8.42 -6.58
N PHE A 59 -1.49 8.09 -5.45
CA PHE A 59 -1.79 6.86 -4.74
C PHE A 59 -3.23 6.85 -4.23
N LEU A 60 -3.67 7.95 -3.60
CA LEU A 60 -5.01 8.03 -3.03
C LEU A 60 -6.10 7.94 -4.09
N LYS A 61 -5.83 8.38 -5.32
CA LYS A 61 -6.77 8.22 -6.41
C LYS A 61 -6.94 6.77 -6.86
N SER A 62 -5.96 5.93 -6.56
CA SER A 62 -5.98 4.53 -7.00
C SER A 62 -6.64 3.59 -6.00
N VAL A 63 -7.03 4.10 -4.85
CA VAL A 63 -7.64 3.28 -3.79
C VAL A 63 -8.92 3.94 -3.30
N ASP A 64 -9.77 3.14 -2.67
CA ASP A 64 -11.07 3.63 -2.17
C ASP A 64 -10.99 4.06 -0.73
N ILE A 65 -10.19 3.36 0.07
CA ILE A 65 -10.00 3.63 1.49
C ILE A 65 -8.51 3.54 1.78
N ALA A 66 -7.98 4.48 2.56
CA ALA A 66 -6.57 4.47 2.92
C ALA A 66 -6.40 4.42 4.43
N THR A 67 -5.34 3.74 4.87
CA THR A 67 -4.95 3.66 6.28
C THR A 67 -3.44 3.62 6.40
N PHE A 68 -2.95 3.80 7.61
CA PHE A 68 -1.52 3.70 7.88
C PHE A 68 -1.23 3.22 9.29
#